data_1dff68f8a2a50cbe89689091ad66d6a7
#
_entry.id   1dff68f8a2a50cbe89689091ad66d6a7
#
_cell.length_a   1.000
_cell.length_b   1.000
_cell.length_c   1.000
_cell.angle_alpha   90.00
_cell.angle_beta   90.00
_cell.angle_gamma   90.00
#
_symmetry.space_group_name_H-M   'P 1'
#
loop_
_entity.id
_entity.type
_entity.pdbx_description
1 polymer ?
#
loop_
_entity_poly.entity_id
_entity_poly.type
_entity_poly.pdbx_seq_one_letter_code
_entity_poly.pdbx_strand_id
1 'polypeptide(L)'
;MTRFFSLALVILTVAVLATAQTPEPIEKWTGKTVMFFSPHPDDDALCCGGTLAMLAKQGNRVLLVLYTNGNKGSGDLEMTAGRLAAIRKGEETAAAQTLGIAKENIIWLGYNDGELEYVPPQPLLRQVVHLVRKYRPDVVMAVDPGETYEKWHKTDHRMAGIITLDAIRTAGFHLNFPEHYLYEGLKPYEVPLFLFYYAAKTEENYWVNIDGFMYAKVEALAKHTSQMSSAWKKYRPEWDPAELAKFKNDTRAQATKREGHYVEGFRRATEFSQQ
;
A
#
# COMPACT_ATOMS: atom_id res chain seq x y z
N MET A 1 79.52 -9.79 -7.68
CA MET A 1 78.72 -8.54 -7.64
C MET A 1 77.36 -8.83 -8.32
N THR A 2 76.34 -9.21 -7.56
CA THR A 2 75.04 -9.57 -8.14
C THR A 2 74.03 -8.45 -7.78
N ARG A 3 73.59 -7.71 -8.82
CA ARG A 3 72.61 -6.61 -8.64
C ARG A 3 71.17 -7.20 -8.65
N PHE A 4 70.45 -7.09 -7.53
CA PHE A 4 69.02 -7.35 -7.45
C PHE A 4 68.25 -6.09 -7.94
N PHE A 5 67.45 -6.24 -9.00
CA PHE A 5 66.46 -5.26 -9.39
C PHE A 5 65.15 -5.57 -8.66
N SER A 6 64.76 -4.69 -7.77
CA SER A 6 63.42 -4.75 -7.13
C SER A 6 62.42 -4.06 -8.08
N LEU A 7 61.49 -4.85 -8.58
CA LEU A 7 60.36 -4.36 -9.38
C LEU A 7 59.21 -3.97 -8.37
N ALA A 8 59.00 -2.68 -8.20
CA ALA A 8 57.87 -2.17 -7.40
C ALA A 8 56.59 -2.23 -8.25
N LEU A 9 55.66 -3.12 -7.86
CA LEU A 9 54.35 -3.22 -8.48
C LEU A 9 53.41 -2.16 -7.85
N VAL A 10 53.12 -1.10 -8.58
CA VAL A 10 52.14 -0.08 -8.19
C VAL A 10 50.77 -0.62 -8.52
N ILE A 11 50.02 -1.07 -7.50
CA ILE A 11 48.59 -1.45 -7.65
C ILE A 11 47.76 -0.17 -7.60
N LEU A 12 47.27 0.25 -8.76
CA LEU A 12 46.30 1.37 -8.87
C LEU A 12 44.93 0.86 -8.50
N THR A 13 44.51 1.09 -7.26
CA THR A 13 43.10 0.81 -6.81
C THR A 13 42.20 1.91 -7.37
N VAL A 14 41.48 1.60 -8.44
CA VAL A 14 40.39 2.43 -8.93
C VAL A 14 39.21 2.24 -7.98
N ALA A 15 39.01 3.18 -7.07
CA ALA A 15 37.78 3.26 -6.27
C ALA A 15 36.62 3.66 -7.20
N VAL A 16 35.78 2.70 -7.58
CA VAL A 16 34.51 2.98 -8.23
C VAL A 16 33.60 3.58 -7.16
N LEU A 17 33.51 4.90 -7.14
CA LEU A 17 32.46 5.59 -6.39
C LEU A 17 31.12 5.21 -7.04
N ALA A 18 30.42 4.25 -6.45
CA ALA A 18 29.02 4.00 -6.76
C ALA A 18 28.25 5.26 -6.33
N THR A 19 27.95 6.12 -7.28
CA THR A 19 26.99 7.20 -7.05
C THR A 19 25.66 6.53 -6.79
N ALA A 20 25.14 6.64 -5.55
CA ALA A 20 23.78 6.24 -5.25
C ALA A 20 22.85 7.03 -6.18
N GLN A 21 22.36 6.37 -7.21
CA GLN A 21 21.37 6.97 -8.12
C GLN A 21 20.15 7.27 -7.28
N THR A 22 19.72 8.54 -7.27
CA THR A 22 18.42 8.92 -6.70
C THR A 22 17.37 8.04 -7.36
N PRO A 23 16.58 7.26 -6.60
CA PRO A 23 15.58 6.37 -7.17
C PRO A 23 14.64 7.15 -8.09
N GLU A 24 14.34 6.59 -9.26
CA GLU A 24 13.44 7.21 -10.24
C GLU A 24 12.11 7.60 -9.59
N PRO A 25 11.59 8.81 -9.85
CA PRO A 25 10.28 9.22 -9.37
C PRO A 25 9.18 8.27 -9.88
N ILE A 26 8.22 7.92 -9.03
CA ILE A 26 7.16 6.97 -9.40
C ILE A 26 6.26 7.51 -10.53
N GLU A 27 6.24 8.80 -10.73
CA GLU A 27 5.56 9.47 -11.83
C GLU A 27 6.10 9.08 -13.22
N LYS A 28 7.27 8.44 -13.26
CA LYS A 28 7.91 7.97 -14.51
C LYS A 28 7.85 6.45 -14.67
N TRP A 29 7.33 5.72 -13.71
CA TRP A 29 7.35 4.26 -13.74
C TRP A 29 6.42 3.68 -14.78
N THR A 30 6.91 2.66 -15.47
CA THR A 30 6.15 1.81 -16.40
C THR A 30 6.55 0.35 -16.22
N GLY A 31 5.59 -0.56 -16.37
CA GLY A 31 5.85 -2.01 -16.31
C GLY A 31 6.28 -2.52 -14.92
N LYS A 32 6.11 -1.73 -13.87
CA LYS A 32 6.43 -2.10 -12.49
C LYS A 32 5.28 -2.87 -11.83
N THR A 33 5.63 -3.67 -10.83
CA THR A 33 4.64 -4.30 -9.94
C THR A 33 4.55 -3.51 -8.64
N VAL A 34 3.40 -2.94 -8.38
CA VAL A 34 3.05 -2.20 -7.16
C VAL A 34 2.15 -3.08 -6.31
N MET A 35 2.51 -3.32 -5.06
CA MET A 35 1.67 -4.08 -4.13
C MET A 35 1.22 -3.17 -2.99
N PHE A 36 -0.08 -2.90 -2.95
CA PHE A 36 -0.71 -2.06 -1.94
C PHE A 36 -1.41 -2.92 -0.91
N PHE A 37 -1.06 -2.77 0.35
CA PHE A 37 -1.67 -3.46 1.48
C PHE A 37 -2.66 -2.54 2.18
N SER A 38 -3.94 -2.88 2.14
CA SER A 38 -5.03 -2.11 2.73
C SER A 38 -5.63 -2.83 3.94
N PRO A 39 -5.79 -2.17 5.10
CA PRO A 39 -6.52 -2.72 6.24
C PRO A 39 -7.98 -3.02 5.92
N HIS A 40 -8.67 -2.04 5.32
CA HIS A 40 -10.09 -2.13 4.97
C HIS A 40 -10.36 -1.77 3.51
N PRO A 41 -11.49 -2.22 2.95
CA PRO A 41 -11.97 -1.77 1.65
C PRO A 41 -12.36 -0.29 1.71
N ASP A 42 -11.57 0.61 1.14
CA ASP A 42 -11.67 2.06 1.05
C ASP A 42 -10.37 2.81 1.40
N ASP A 43 -9.50 2.24 2.23
CA ASP A 43 -8.25 2.91 2.64
C ASP A 43 -7.35 3.25 1.45
N ASP A 44 -7.30 2.41 0.43
CA ASP A 44 -6.56 2.60 -0.82
C ASP A 44 -7.02 3.84 -1.59
N ALA A 45 -8.33 3.97 -1.79
CA ALA A 45 -8.92 5.13 -2.44
C ALA A 45 -8.79 6.40 -1.57
N LEU A 46 -8.93 6.25 -0.24
CA LEU A 46 -8.91 7.36 0.71
C LEU A 46 -7.51 7.98 0.81
N CYS A 47 -6.47 7.16 1.02
CA CYS A 47 -5.11 7.70 1.17
C CYS A 47 -4.43 7.96 -0.18
N CYS A 48 -4.58 7.04 -1.15
CA CYS A 48 -3.64 6.87 -2.25
C CYS A 48 -4.31 6.75 -3.63
N GLY A 49 -5.61 7.01 -3.72
CA GLY A 49 -6.40 6.80 -4.94
C GLY A 49 -5.87 7.53 -6.17
N GLY A 50 -5.34 8.74 -6.01
CA GLY A 50 -4.72 9.49 -7.10
C GLY A 50 -3.42 8.85 -7.59
N THR A 51 -2.55 8.45 -6.65
CA THR A 51 -1.29 7.75 -6.94
C THR A 51 -1.54 6.40 -7.60
N LEU A 52 -2.48 5.61 -7.08
CA LEU A 52 -2.82 4.30 -7.65
C LEU A 52 -3.39 4.42 -9.06
N ALA A 53 -4.28 5.40 -9.31
CA ALA A 53 -4.81 5.67 -10.64
C ALA A 53 -3.70 6.10 -11.63
N MET A 54 -2.76 6.93 -11.18
CA MET A 54 -1.60 7.33 -11.98
C MET A 54 -0.76 6.12 -12.37
N LEU A 55 -0.39 5.31 -11.40
CA LEU A 55 0.44 4.12 -11.61
C LEU A 55 -0.23 3.11 -12.55
N ALA A 56 -1.54 2.85 -12.37
CA ALA A 56 -2.30 1.97 -13.25
C ALA A 56 -2.35 2.52 -14.68
N LYS A 57 -2.60 3.82 -14.87
CA LYS A 57 -2.64 4.48 -16.19
C LYS A 57 -1.29 4.43 -16.90
N GLN A 58 -0.18 4.45 -16.16
CA GLN A 58 1.16 4.32 -16.71
C GLN A 58 1.54 2.90 -17.13
N GLY A 59 0.62 1.92 -17.00
CA GLY A 59 0.87 0.53 -17.37
C GLY A 59 1.60 -0.28 -16.31
N ASN A 60 1.65 0.19 -15.07
CA ASN A 60 2.13 -0.61 -13.95
C ASN A 60 1.06 -1.61 -13.49
N ARG A 61 1.50 -2.76 -13.01
CA ARG A 61 0.61 -3.73 -12.39
C ARG A 61 0.39 -3.36 -10.93
N VAL A 62 -0.81 -2.87 -10.60
CA VAL A 62 -1.20 -2.58 -9.22
C VAL A 62 -1.96 -3.79 -8.65
N LEU A 63 -1.47 -4.34 -7.54
CA LEU A 63 -2.09 -5.40 -6.76
C LEU A 63 -2.62 -4.80 -5.47
N LEU A 64 -3.95 -4.87 -5.23
CA LEU A 64 -4.57 -4.48 -3.97
C LEU A 64 -4.70 -5.71 -3.07
N VAL A 65 -4.10 -5.68 -1.89
CA VAL A 65 -4.19 -6.75 -0.89
C VAL A 65 -5.01 -6.23 0.29
N LEU A 66 -6.25 -6.71 0.43
CA LEU A 66 -7.18 -6.33 1.48
C LEU A 66 -7.02 -7.29 2.66
N TYR A 67 -6.63 -6.80 3.83
CA TYR A 67 -6.53 -7.60 5.04
C TYR A 67 -7.91 -8.04 5.51
N THR A 68 -8.82 -7.10 5.67
CA THR A 68 -10.17 -7.39 6.18
C THR A 68 -11.25 -7.23 5.10
N ASN A 69 -12.40 -7.81 5.39
CA ASN A 69 -13.58 -7.69 4.54
C ASN A 69 -14.48 -6.50 4.94
N GLY A 70 -14.08 -5.71 5.93
CA GLY A 70 -14.79 -4.51 6.38
C GLY A 70 -16.17 -4.76 6.94
N ASN A 71 -16.44 -5.92 7.54
CA ASN A 71 -17.77 -6.41 7.90
C ASN A 71 -18.39 -5.81 9.17
N LYS A 72 -17.72 -4.83 9.81
CA LYS A 72 -18.21 -4.22 11.06
C LYS A 72 -18.41 -2.71 11.00
N GLY A 73 -18.02 -2.06 9.91
CA GLY A 73 -18.15 -0.62 9.74
C GLY A 73 -19.57 -0.17 9.35
N SER A 74 -20.58 -0.29 10.24
CA SER A 74 -21.93 0.21 9.98
C SER A 74 -22.61 0.67 11.26
N GLY A 75 -23.38 1.77 11.18
CA GLY A 75 -24.29 2.23 12.22
C GLY A 75 -25.74 1.78 11.99
N ASP A 76 -26.02 1.05 10.91
CA ASP A 76 -27.35 0.50 10.63
C ASP A 76 -27.58 -0.77 11.47
N LEU A 77 -28.48 -0.69 12.46
CA LEU A 77 -28.77 -1.80 13.37
C LEU A 77 -29.41 -3.03 12.69
N GLU A 78 -29.91 -2.89 11.46
CA GLU A 78 -30.44 -4.00 10.68
C GLU A 78 -29.39 -4.62 9.75
N MET A 79 -28.16 -4.07 9.71
CA MET A 79 -27.08 -4.59 8.92
C MET A 79 -26.46 -5.81 9.58
N THR A 80 -26.28 -6.88 8.81
CA THR A 80 -25.51 -8.05 9.27
C THR A 80 -24.09 -7.99 8.75
N ALA A 81 -23.14 -8.56 9.49
CA ALA A 81 -21.73 -8.58 9.11
C ALA A 81 -21.50 -9.23 7.72
N GLY A 82 -22.17 -10.35 7.44
CA GLY A 82 -22.05 -11.01 6.13
C GLY A 82 -22.63 -10.17 4.98
N ARG A 83 -23.74 -9.47 5.20
CA ARG A 83 -24.32 -8.56 4.20
C ARG A 83 -23.39 -7.39 3.94
N LEU A 84 -22.84 -6.78 4.99
CA LEU A 84 -21.91 -5.65 4.83
C LEU A 84 -20.64 -6.06 4.09
N ALA A 85 -20.03 -7.21 4.42
CA ALA A 85 -18.88 -7.74 3.71
C ALA A 85 -19.14 -7.91 2.20
N ALA A 86 -20.30 -8.42 1.83
CA ALA A 86 -20.68 -8.57 0.42
C ALA A 86 -20.86 -7.22 -0.28
N ILE A 87 -21.50 -6.24 0.38
CA ILE A 87 -21.65 -4.87 -0.12
C ILE A 87 -20.28 -4.23 -0.34
N ARG A 88 -19.43 -4.20 0.69
CA ARG A 88 -18.11 -3.56 0.63
C ARG A 88 -17.18 -4.22 -0.39
N LYS A 89 -17.31 -5.53 -0.59
CA LYS A 89 -16.58 -6.23 -1.66
C LYS A 89 -16.99 -5.72 -3.05
N GLY A 90 -18.26 -5.46 -3.27
CA GLY A 90 -18.76 -4.87 -4.52
C GLY A 90 -18.29 -3.43 -4.70
N GLU A 91 -18.38 -2.62 -3.64
CA GLU A 91 -17.94 -1.23 -3.61
C GLU A 91 -16.44 -1.10 -3.91
N GLU A 92 -15.61 -1.89 -3.23
CA GLU A 92 -14.15 -1.95 -3.45
C GLU A 92 -13.81 -2.37 -4.89
N THR A 93 -14.49 -3.39 -5.41
CA THR A 93 -14.26 -3.81 -6.80
C THR A 93 -14.57 -2.69 -7.79
N ALA A 94 -15.67 -1.94 -7.57
CA ALA A 94 -16.03 -0.81 -8.41
C ALA A 94 -15.07 0.38 -8.24
N ALA A 95 -14.58 0.63 -7.02
CA ALA A 95 -13.58 1.65 -6.73
C ALA A 95 -12.25 1.34 -7.43
N ALA A 96 -11.73 0.13 -7.25
CA ALA A 96 -10.50 -0.33 -7.90
C ALA A 96 -10.56 -0.19 -9.44
N GLN A 97 -11.68 -0.61 -10.06
CA GLN A 97 -11.89 -0.44 -11.50
C GLN A 97 -11.92 1.04 -11.92
N THR A 98 -12.46 1.92 -11.08
CA THR A 98 -12.43 3.38 -11.33
C THR A 98 -11.00 3.93 -11.30
N LEU A 99 -10.12 3.35 -10.48
CA LEU A 99 -8.69 3.66 -10.45
C LEU A 99 -7.89 2.99 -11.58
N GLY A 100 -8.53 2.21 -12.45
CA GLY A 100 -7.86 1.47 -13.54
C GLY A 100 -7.24 0.15 -13.09
N ILE A 101 -7.59 -0.36 -11.91
CA ILE A 101 -7.09 -1.62 -11.38
C ILE A 101 -8.06 -2.74 -11.73
N ALA A 102 -7.57 -3.79 -12.39
CA ALA A 102 -8.38 -4.94 -12.77
C ALA A 102 -8.82 -5.76 -11.54
N LYS A 103 -10.04 -6.29 -11.56
CA LYS A 103 -10.60 -7.06 -10.43
C LYS A 103 -9.75 -8.29 -10.05
N GLU A 104 -9.03 -8.86 -11.01
CA GLU A 104 -8.12 -10.00 -10.82
C GLU A 104 -6.89 -9.64 -10.00
N ASN A 105 -6.60 -8.34 -9.87
CA ASN A 105 -5.51 -7.82 -9.08
C ASN A 105 -5.93 -7.48 -7.63
N ILE A 106 -7.19 -7.73 -7.25
CA ILE A 106 -7.66 -7.56 -5.87
C ILE A 106 -7.52 -8.89 -5.14
N ILE A 107 -6.72 -8.91 -4.08
CA ILE A 107 -6.43 -10.09 -3.27
C ILE A 107 -7.07 -9.88 -1.89
N TRP A 108 -8.01 -10.75 -1.53
CA TRP A 108 -8.69 -10.73 -0.25
C TRP A 108 -8.08 -11.74 0.70
N LEU A 109 -7.51 -11.28 1.83
CA LEU A 109 -7.05 -12.18 2.89
C LEU A 109 -8.21 -12.72 3.73
N GLY A 110 -9.34 -11.98 3.77
CA GLY A 110 -10.62 -12.47 4.27
C GLY A 110 -10.81 -12.38 5.78
N TYR A 111 -9.98 -11.65 6.50
CA TYR A 111 -10.14 -11.45 7.94
C TYR A 111 -11.31 -10.54 8.26
N ASN A 112 -11.85 -10.65 9.47
CA ASN A 112 -12.89 -9.76 9.95
C ASN A 112 -12.34 -8.40 10.34
N ASP A 113 -13.13 -7.35 10.09
CA ASP A 113 -12.85 -5.99 10.53
C ASP A 113 -12.80 -5.90 12.07
N GLY A 114 -11.81 -5.20 12.61
CA GLY A 114 -11.60 -5.02 14.03
C GLY A 114 -11.05 -6.25 14.76
N GLU A 115 -10.54 -7.25 14.04
CA GLU A 115 -10.09 -8.52 14.63
C GLU A 115 -8.64 -8.91 14.29
N LEU A 116 -7.90 -8.11 13.50
CA LEU A 116 -6.54 -8.49 13.11
C LEU A 116 -5.59 -8.68 14.29
N GLU A 117 -5.76 -7.94 15.39
CA GLU A 117 -4.92 -8.10 16.59
C GLU A 117 -5.13 -9.43 17.31
N TYR A 118 -6.27 -10.11 17.06
CA TYR A 118 -6.58 -11.42 17.65
C TYR A 118 -6.20 -12.58 16.73
N VAL A 119 -5.79 -12.28 15.50
CA VAL A 119 -5.29 -13.29 14.57
C VAL A 119 -3.88 -13.70 15.01
N PRO A 120 -3.56 -15.01 15.09
CA PRO A 120 -2.20 -15.43 15.34
C PRO A 120 -1.25 -14.80 14.32
N PRO A 121 -0.20 -14.06 14.76
CA PRO A 121 0.62 -13.28 13.84
C PRO A 121 1.41 -14.13 12.84
N GLN A 122 1.85 -15.32 13.21
CA GLN A 122 2.67 -16.16 12.33
C GLN A 122 1.96 -16.66 11.08
N PRO A 123 0.72 -17.22 11.13
CA PRO A 123 -0.04 -17.56 9.94
C PRO A 123 -0.35 -16.36 9.03
N LEU A 124 -0.65 -15.21 9.63
CA LEU A 124 -0.91 -13.97 8.89
C LEU A 124 0.36 -13.48 8.19
N LEU A 125 1.48 -13.43 8.91
CA LEU A 125 2.80 -13.09 8.37
C LEU A 125 3.18 -14.01 7.20
N ARG A 126 2.98 -15.32 7.37
CA ARG A 126 3.23 -16.33 6.32
C ARG A 126 2.49 -16.02 5.02
N GLN A 127 1.19 -15.66 5.10
CA GLN A 127 0.39 -15.31 3.93
C GLN A 127 0.97 -14.08 3.20
N VAL A 128 1.34 -13.05 3.94
CA VAL A 128 1.89 -11.82 3.36
C VAL A 128 3.28 -12.07 2.76
N VAL A 129 4.16 -12.81 3.45
CA VAL A 129 5.47 -13.25 2.90
C VAL A 129 5.30 -14.05 1.60
N HIS A 130 4.31 -14.95 1.56
CA HIS A 130 4.00 -15.71 0.36
C HIS A 130 3.65 -14.78 -0.82
N LEU A 131 2.79 -13.79 -0.61
CA LEU A 131 2.42 -12.82 -1.65
C LEU A 131 3.63 -12.02 -2.13
N VAL A 132 4.46 -11.52 -1.21
CA VAL A 132 5.67 -10.75 -1.55
C VAL A 132 6.63 -11.60 -2.40
N ARG A 133 6.90 -12.85 -2.01
CA ARG A 133 7.78 -13.77 -2.77
C ARG A 133 7.19 -14.15 -4.12
N LYS A 134 5.87 -14.34 -4.19
CA LYS A 134 5.16 -14.73 -5.41
C LYS A 134 5.14 -13.63 -6.45
N TYR A 135 4.80 -12.42 -6.04
CA TYR A 135 4.60 -11.31 -6.96
C TYR A 135 5.83 -10.43 -7.16
N ARG A 136 6.83 -10.51 -6.26
CA ARG A 136 8.12 -9.79 -6.35
C ARG A 136 7.93 -8.31 -6.66
N PRO A 137 7.20 -7.55 -5.82
CA PRO A 137 6.83 -6.17 -6.13
C PRO A 137 8.06 -5.26 -6.18
N ASP A 138 8.10 -4.33 -7.15
CA ASP A 138 9.10 -3.25 -7.20
C ASP A 138 8.89 -2.24 -6.08
N VAL A 139 7.65 -2.12 -5.57
CA VAL A 139 7.32 -1.31 -4.40
C VAL A 139 6.19 -1.95 -3.59
N VAL A 140 6.32 -1.84 -2.28
CA VAL A 140 5.22 -2.10 -1.34
C VAL A 140 4.71 -0.78 -0.79
N MET A 141 3.41 -0.60 -0.83
CA MET A 141 2.69 0.50 -0.19
C MET A 141 1.90 -0.07 0.99
N ALA A 142 2.06 0.52 2.18
CA ALA A 142 1.43 0.02 3.41
C ALA A 142 1.16 1.16 4.40
N VAL A 143 0.33 0.89 5.40
CA VAL A 143 0.16 1.78 6.56
C VAL A 143 1.52 1.99 7.23
N ASP A 144 1.83 3.23 7.56
CA ASP A 144 3.06 3.55 8.27
C ASP A 144 3.03 2.98 9.71
N PRO A 145 3.99 2.11 10.08
CA PRO A 145 4.15 1.66 11.45
C PRO A 145 4.90 2.65 12.35
N GLY A 146 5.06 3.92 11.93
CA GLY A 146 5.82 4.96 12.62
C GLY A 146 5.16 5.54 13.86
N GLU A 147 5.64 6.70 14.34
CA GLU A 147 5.29 7.28 15.64
C GLU A 147 3.80 7.55 15.88
N THR A 148 3.03 7.82 14.83
CA THR A 148 1.63 8.20 14.98
C THR A 148 0.67 7.03 15.11
N TYR A 149 1.12 5.81 14.85
CA TYR A 149 0.22 4.66 14.80
C TYR A 149 -0.46 4.37 16.15
N GLU A 150 0.20 4.62 17.28
CA GLU A 150 -0.36 4.40 18.61
C GLU A 150 -1.52 5.34 18.95
N LYS A 151 -1.50 6.57 18.41
CA LYS A 151 -2.48 7.61 18.76
C LYS A 151 -3.70 7.61 17.86
N TRP A 152 -3.58 7.10 16.66
CA TRP A 152 -4.51 7.38 15.57
C TRP A 152 -5.11 6.17 14.92
N HIS A 153 -4.26 5.15 14.66
CA HIS A 153 -4.68 4.03 13.86
C HIS A 153 -5.58 3.09 14.67
N LYS A 154 -6.68 2.70 14.04
CA LYS A 154 -7.47 1.55 14.48
C LYS A 154 -6.57 0.32 14.60
N THR A 155 -7.00 -0.67 15.41
CA THR A 155 -6.23 -1.90 15.63
C THR A 155 -5.80 -2.57 14.34
N ASP A 156 -6.69 -2.70 13.35
CA ASP A 156 -6.39 -3.30 12.05
C ASP A 156 -5.32 -2.52 11.27
N HIS A 157 -5.34 -1.18 11.33
CA HIS A 157 -4.30 -0.35 10.70
C HIS A 157 -2.93 -0.63 11.31
N ARG A 158 -2.84 -0.69 12.65
CA ARG A 158 -1.58 -1.02 13.34
C ARG A 158 -1.08 -2.40 12.95
N MET A 159 -1.96 -3.41 12.99
CA MET A 159 -1.60 -4.78 12.66
C MET A 159 -1.21 -4.93 11.19
N ALA A 160 -1.96 -4.32 10.26
CA ALA A 160 -1.60 -4.33 8.84
C ALA A 160 -0.23 -3.67 8.59
N GLY A 161 0.05 -2.54 9.24
CA GLY A 161 1.36 -1.87 9.15
C GLY A 161 2.50 -2.74 9.66
N ILE A 162 2.37 -3.27 10.89
CA ILE A 162 3.38 -4.12 11.52
C ILE A 162 3.61 -5.41 10.72
N ILE A 163 2.54 -6.14 10.38
CA ILE A 163 2.64 -7.41 9.65
C ILE A 163 3.22 -7.21 8.25
N THR A 164 2.85 -6.12 7.56
CA THR A 164 3.43 -5.84 6.25
C THR A 164 4.92 -5.52 6.37
N LEU A 165 5.33 -4.69 7.34
CA LEU A 165 6.74 -4.37 7.58
C LEU A 165 7.55 -5.63 7.89
N ASP A 166 7.05 -6.48 8.79
CA ASP A 166 7.69 -7.73 9.14
C ASP A 166 7.77 -8.69 7.94
N ALA A 167 6.73 -8.73 7.10
CA ALA A 167 6.68 -9.58 5.93
C ALA A 167 7.69 -9.17 4.84
N ILE A 168 7.80 -7.88 4.53
CA ILE A 168 8.76 -7.41 3.52
C ILE A 168 10.21 -7.67 3.97
N ARG A 169 10.49 -7.54 5.28
CA ARG A 169 11.79 -7.90 5.86
C ARG A 169 12.01 -9.42 5.79
N THR A 170 11.03 -10.19 6.26
CA THR A 170 11.10 -11.65 6.34
C THR A 170 11.22 -12.33 4.98
N ALA A 171 10.62 -11.73 3.94
CA ALA A 171 10.61 -12.30 2.58
C ALA A 171 12.01 -12.52 2.00
N GLY A 172 13.02 -11.73 2.42
CA GLY A 172 14.42 -11.87 2.01
C GLY A 172 15.15 -13.06 2.64
N PHE A 173 14.64 -13.66 3.72
CA PHE A 173 15.34 -14.70 4.48
C PHE A 173 14.79 -16.10 4.16
N HIS A 174 15.59 -16.95 3.53
CA HIS A 174 15.16 -18.28 3.07
C HIS A 174 14.78 -19.26 4.20
N LEU A 175 15.30 -19.09 5.41
CA LEU A 175 14.98 -19.93 6.57
C LEU A 175 13.62 -19.59 7.19
N ASN A 176 13.06 -18.45 6.87
CA ASN A 176 11.69 -18.10 7.26
C ASN A 176 10.72 -18.66 6.21
N PHE A 177 9.76 -19.48 6.65
CA PHE A 177 8.79 -20.14 5.78
C PHE A 177 9.47 -20.89 4.61
N PRO A 178 10.38 -21.85 4.93
CA PRO A 178 11.17 -22.57 3.91
C PRO A 178 10.30 -23.36 2.93
N GLU A 179 9.08 -23.73 3.31
CA GLU A 179 8.11 -24.40 2.47
C GLU A 179 7.76 -23.61 1.18
N HIS A 180 7.74 -22.27 1.24
CA HIS A 180 7.52 -21.45 0.05
C HIS A 180 8.59 -21.71 -1.03
N TYR A 181 9.84 -21.89 -0.60
CA TYR A 181 10.94 -22.21 -1.52
C TYR A 181 10.99 -23.68 -1.89
N LEU A 182 10.88 -24.57 -0.89
CA LEU A 182 11.09 -26.02 -1.07
C LEU A 182 9.97 -26.69 -1.87
N TYR A 183 8.72 -26.25 -1.68
CA TYR A 183 7.56 -26.92 -2.29
C TYR A 183 6.91 -26.09 -3.40
N GLU A 184 7.02 -24.75 -3.34
CA GLU A 184 6.37 -23.85 -4.30
C GLU A 184 7.37 -23.15 -5.23
N GLY A 185 8.69 -23.29 -4.99
CA GLY A 185 9.74 -22.66 -5.79
C GLY A 185 9.83 -21.14 -5.63
N LEU A 186 9.15 -20.58 -4.62
CA LEU A 186 9.14 -19.13 -4.36
C LEU A 186 10.44 -18.72 -3.65
N LYS A 187 11.37 -18.18 -4.42
CA LYS A 187 12.68 -17.74 -3.91
C LYS A 187 12.55 -16.54 -2.97
N PRO A 188 13.47 -16.39 -2.01
CA PRO A 188 13.59 -15.17 -1.22
C PRO A 188 13.58 -13.93 -2.08
N TYR A 189 13.00 -12.84 -1.57
CA TYR A 189 12.88 -11.60 -2.31
C TYR A 189 13.00 -10.39 -1.37
N GLU A 190 13.87 -9.47 -1.74
CA GLU A 190 14.04 -8.18 -1.09
C GLU A 190 13.27 -7.12 -1.86
N VAL A 191 12.33 -6.47 -1.20
CA VAL A 191 11.54 -5.39 -1.79
C VAL A 191 12.41 -4.13 -1.86
N PRO A 192 12.62 -3.53 -3.04
CA PRO A 192 13.57 -2.43 -3.18
C PRO A 192 13.06 -1.07 -2.72
N LEU A 193 11.73 -0.90 -2.55
CA LEU A 193 11.14 0.38 -2.19
C LEU A 193 9.87 0.22 -1.36
N PHE A 194 9.74 1.07 -0.34
CA PHE A 194 8.55 1.15 0.51
C PHE A 194 7.98 2.56 0.45
N LEU A 195 6.66 2.67 0.34
CA LEU A 195 5.90 3.90 0.48
C LEU A 195 4.87 3.70 1.59
N PHE A 196 5.13 4.25 2.74
CA PHE A 196 4.22 4.17 3.88
C PHE A 196 3.26 5.36 3.84
N TYR A 197 1.96 5.06 3.81
CA TYR A 197 0.88 6.03 3.86
C TYR A 197 0.33 6.17 5.29
N TYR A 198 -0.40 7.23 5.57
CA TYR A 198 -0.82 7.63 6.91
C TYR A 198 0.37 7.89 7.87
N ALA A 199 1.51 8.24 7.33
CA ALA A 199 2.65 8.70 8.10
C ALA A 199 2.34 10.00 8.85
N ALA A 200 3.07 10.25 9.92
CA ALA A 200 3.08 11.57 10.54
C ALA A 200 3.49 12.63 9.51
N LYS A 201 2.86 13.80 9.55
CA LYS A 201 3.21 14.89 8.63
C LYS A 201 4.68 15.31 8.71
N THR A 202 5.30 15.13 9.86
CA THR A 202 6.73 15.37 10.13
C THR A 202 7.64 14.30 9.54
N GLU A 203 7.11 13.11 9.28
CA GLU A 203 7.84 11.96 8.71
C GLU A 203 7.64 11.81 7.20
N GLU A 204 6.61 12.48 6.64
CA GLU A 204 6.42 12.50 5.18
C GLU A 204 7.64 13.13 4.50
N ASN A 205 8.24 12.40 3.58
CA ASN A 205 9.44 12.82 2.84
C ASN A 205 9.31 12.64 1.31
N TYR A 206 8.12 12.21 0.85
CA TYR A 206 7.83 12.00 -0.55
C TYR A 206 6.37 12.37 -0.85
N TRP A 207 6.15 13.18 -1.90
CA TRP A 207 4.82 13.64 -2.30
C TRP A 207 4.61 13.40 -3.78
N VAL A 208 3.47 12.82 -4.11
CA VAL A 208 3.06 12.53 -5.49
C VAL A 208 2.05 13.56 -5.93
N ASN A 209 2.30 14.23 -7.04
CA ASN A 209 1.33 15.14 -7.65
C ASN A 209 0.21 14.32 -8.30
N ILE A 210 -1.02 14.57 -7.87
CA ILE A 210 -2.22 13.86 -8.33
C ILE A 210 -3.24 14.77 -9.04
N ASP A 211 -2.85 15.96 -9.49
CA ASP A 211 -3.79 16.90 -10.14
C ASP A 211 -4.59 16.24 -11.27
N GLY A 212 -3.90 15.50 -12.14
CA GLY A 212 -4.52 14.78 -13.25
C GLY A 212 -5.35 13.56 -12.84
N PHE A 213 -5.31 13.16 -11.56
CA PHE A 213 -5.94 11.94 -11.03
C PHE A 213 -6.89 12.21 -9.85
N MET A 214 -7.03 13.46 -9.43
CA MET A 214 -7.93 13.85 -8.36
C MET A 214 -9.39 13.48 -8.68
N TYR A 215 -9.79 13.56 -9.95
CA TYR A 215 -11.11 13.09 -10.37
C TYR A 215 -11.28 11.59 -10.14
N ALA A 216 -10.33 10.77 -10.55
CA ALA A 216 -10.39 9.32 -10.38
C ALA A 216 -10.46 8.94 -8.87
N LYS A 217 -9.67 9.59 -8.02
CA LYS A 217 -9.72 9.43 -6.56
C LYS A 217 -11.11 9.71 -6.01
N VAL A 218 -11.70 10.83 -6.36
CA VAL A 218 -13.03 11.23 -5.87
C VAL A 218 -14.13 10.28 -6.34
N GLU A 219 -14.06 9.85 -7.61
CA GLU A 219 -15.03 8.89 -8.15
C GLU A 219 -14.88 7.49 -7.52
N ALA A 220 -13.66 7.05 -7.24
CA ALA A 220 -13.42 5.79 -6.54
C ALA A 220 -13.98 5.84 -5.11
N LEU A 221 -13.70 6.90 -4.36
CA LEU A 221 -14.25 7.10 -3.02
C LEU A 221 -15.78 7.11 -3.03
N ALA A 222 -16.40 7.69 -4.05
CA ALA A 222 -17.86 7.71 -4.21
C ALA A 222 -18.47 6.33 -4.45
N LYS A 223 -17.69 5.30 -4.77
CA LYS A 223 -18.17 3.90 -4.85
C LYS A 223 -18.43 3.29 -3.49
N HIS A 224 -17.77 3.76 -2.44
CA HIS A 224 -17.96 3.28 -1.07
C HIS A 224 -19.17 3.90 -0.38
N THR A 225 -20.34 3.73 -1.00
CA THR A 225 -21.61 4.33 -0.55
C THR A 225 -21.91 3.98 0.91
N SER A 226 -21.69 2.73 1.30
CA SER A 226 -21.93 2.26 2.66
C SER A 226 -21.06 2.94 3.72
N GLN A 227 -19.94 3.54 3.33
CA GLN A 227 -18.95 4.14 4.24
C GLN A 227 -18.92 5.68 4.15
N MET A 228 -19.09 6.24 2.96
CA MET A 228 -18.86 7.66 2.69
C MET A 228 -20.14 8.50 2.67
N SER A 229 -21.31 7.85 2.67
CA SER A 229 -22.61 8.53 2.67
C SER A 229 -23.36 8.35 4.00
N SER A 230 -24.51 9.01 4.13
CA SER A 230 -25.45 8.79 5.25
C SER A 230 -25.99 7.35 5.29
N ALA A 231 -25.74 6.54 4.25
CA ALA A 231 -26.00 5.10 4.22
C ALA A 231 -25.25 4.32 5.29
N TRP A 232 -24.20 4.89 5.89
CA TRP A 232 -23.54 4.34 7.08
C TRP A 232 -24.51 4.18 8.25
N LYS A 233 -25.46 5.11 8.42
CA LYS A 233 -26.45 5.08 9.51
C LYS A 233 -27.68 4.21 9.20
N LYS A 234 -28.12 4.21 7.95
CA LYS A 234 -29.20 3.39 7.42
C LYS A 234 -28.89 3.09 5.96
N TYR A 235 -28.58 1.84 5.69
CA TYR A 235 -28.05 1.45 4.38
C TYR A 235 -29.04 1.69 3.24
N ARG A 236 -28.53 2.29 2.19
CA ARG A 236 -29.14 2.38 0.86
C ARG A 236 -28.05 2.19 -0.20
N PRO A 237 -28.33 1.52 -1.32
CA PRO A 237 -27.31 1.23 -2.33
C PRO A 237 -26.88 2.45 -3.14
N GLU A 238 -27.72 3.48 -3.15
CA GLU A 238 -27.52 4.67 -3.99
C GLU A 238 -27.36 5.93 -3.13
N TRP A 239 -26.56 6.83 -3.65
CA TRP A 239 -26.40 8.16 -3.07
C TRP A 239 -27.66 9.01 -3.28
N ASP A 240 -27.97 9.84 -2.33
CA ASP A 240 -28.75 11.05 -2.60
C ASP A 240 -27.92 11.96 -3.52
N PRO A 241 -28.49 12.50 -4.63
CA PRO A 241 -27.73 13.30 -5.59
C PRO A 241 -27.09 14.56 -4.99
N ALA A 242 -27.77 15.25 -4.07
CA ALA A 242 -27.24 16.44 -3.43
C ALA A 242 -26.12 16.08 -2.45
N GLU A 243 -26.27 14.98 -1.70
CA GLU A 243 -25.26 14.44 -0.81
C GLU A 243 -23.99 14.04 -1.59
N LEU A 244 -24.13 13.36 -2.74
CA LEU A 244 -23.02 12.98 -3.59
C LEU A 244 -22.26 14.19 -4.11
N ALA A 245 -22.99 15.21 -4.60
CA ALA A 245 -22.37 16.44 -5.07
C ALA A 245 -21.58 17.15 -3.97
N LYS A 246 -22.15 17.23 -2.77
CA LYS A 246 -21.47 17.78 -1.59
C LYS A 246 -20.24 16.97 -1.23
N PHE A 247 -20.35 15.63 -1.12
CA PHE A 247 -19.24 14.74 -0.82
C PHE A 247 -18.05 14.94 -1.78
N LYS A 248 -18.33 14.97 -3.09
CA LYS A 248 -17.28 15.16 -4.10
C LYS A 248 -16.59 16.52 -3.99
N ASN A 249 -17.33 17.58 -3.66
CA ASN A 249 -16.76 18.91 -3.45
C ASN A 249 -15.94 18.98 -2.16
N ASP A 250 -16.46 18.43 -1.07
CA ASP A 250 -15.77 18.40 0.22
C ASP A 250 -14.47 17.58 0.12
N THR A 251 -14.48 16.43 -0.56
CA THR A 251 -13.29 15.60 -0.78
C THR A 251 -12.19 16.38 -1.51
N ARG A 252 -12.55 17.14 -2.56
CA ARG A 252 -11.59 18.01 -3.24
C ARG A 252 -11.09 19.15 -2.38
N ALA A 253 -11.98 19.77 -1.61
CA ALA A 253 -11.64 20.90 -0.76
C ALA A 253 -10.69 20.53 0.40
N GLN A 254 -10.87 19.32 0.94
CA GLN A 254 -10.07 18.78 2.06
C GLN A 254 -8.77 18.10 1.61
N ALA A 255 -8.61 17.84 0.31
CA ALA A 255 -7.41 17.19 -0.21
C ALA A 255 -6.16 18.03 0.09
N THR A 256 -5.08 17.34 0.45
CA THR A 256 -3.79 17.99 0.74
C THR A 256 -3.26 18.70 -0.48
N LYS A 257 -2.82 19.94 -0.29
CA LYS A 257 -2.15 20.72 -1.33
C LYS A 257 -0.74 21.10 -0.89
N ARG A 258 0.18 21.07 -1.84
CA ARG A 258 1.54 21.54 -1.70
C ARG A 258 1.91 22.35 -2.94
N GLU A 259 2.37 23.59 -2.74
CA GLU A 259 2.72 24.50 -3.85
C GLU A 259 1.59 24.69 -4.89
N GLY A 260 0.34 24.63 -4.45
CA GLY A 260 -0.85 24.78 -5.29
C GLY A 260 -1.37 23.48 -5.93
N HIS A 261 -0.62 22.38 -5.86
CA HIS A 261 -0.95 21.08 -6.45
C HIS A 261 -1.60 20.15 -5.43
N TYR A 262 -2.55 19.34 -5.87
CA TYR A 262 -3.05 18.22 -5.08
C TYR A 262 -1.96 17.16 -4.96
N VAL A 263 -1.69 16.72 -3.74
CA VAL A 263 -0.64 15.73 -3.47
C VAL A 263 -1.11 14.64 -2.51
N GLU A 264 -0.52 13.46 -2.66
CA GLU A 264 -0.55 12.39 -1.68
C GLU A 264 0.84 12.23 -1.08
N GLY A 265 0.92 12.24 0.28
CA GLY A 265 2.18 12.23 1.01
C GLY A 265 2.50 10.84 1.56
N PHE A 266 3.79 10.50 1.52
CA PHE A 266 4.32 9.21 1.97
C PHE A 266 5.61 9.40 2.77
N ARG A 267 5.86 8.48 3.69
CA ARG A 267 7.22 8.22 4.15
C ARG A 267 7.84 7.16 3.23
N ARG A 268 8.83 7.59 2.45
CA ARG A 268 9.57 6.73 1.53
C ARG A 268 10.80 6.15 2.22
N ALA A 269 11.01 4.84 2.09
CA ALA A 269 12.18 4.15 2.57
C ALA A 269 12.66 3.11 1.53
N THR A 270 13.98 2.91 1.44
CA THR A 270 14.63 1.95 0.53
C THR A 270 15.39 0.87 1.28
N GLU A 271 15.65 1.08 2.57
CA GLU A 271 16.42 0.18 3.41
C GLU A 271 15.79 0.09 4.80
N PHE A 272 15.92 -1.06 5.42
CA PHE A 272 15.71 -1.16 6.86
C PHE A 272 16.92 -0.55 7.55
N SER A 273 16.74 0.53 8.34
CA SER A 273 17.83 1.04 9.17
C SER A 273 18.33 -0.09 10.07
N GLN A 274 19.60 -0.47 9.90
CA GLN A 274 20.27 -1.31 10.86
C GLN A 274 20.54 -0.44 12.09
N GLN A 275 19.72 -0.58 13.14
CA GLN A 275 20.03 -0.10 14.47
C GLN A 275 20.64 -1.23 15.28
#